data_88f4dbcd7235bb02da25742c53f97580
#
_entry.id   88f4dbcd7235bb02da25742c53f97580
#
_cell.length_a   1.000
_cell.length_b   1.000
_cell.length_c   1.000
_cell.angle_alpha   90.00
_cell.angle_beta   90.00
_cell.angle_gamma   90.00
#
_symmetry.space_group_name_H-M   'P 1'
#
loop_
_entity.id
_entity.type
_entity.pdbx_description
1 polymer ?
#
loop_
_entity_poly.entity_id
_entity_poly.type
_entity_poly.pdbx_seq_one_letter_code
_entity_poly.pdbx_strand_id
1 'polypeptide(L)'
;MIGNYLALGVYLLVLTILTFIASKNESKTDFLVASRNVGWKSLAISIFASIISSYNIVVGLSFSYFFGPWVVLVYTGALMGFVVIYHLVKNDDTAKLINGHFSSIVDFLIDKFGRINASVFNLSFILVLFIFISIQFFVNTTIFSAIMGWDKYTSTLAVGIIVFLYIVKGGLKVEILTDVFQGLLMLLFIGLLFFIDTSKLTSETVIPLLEDKTLMISALCLGISQFLTLLVQPDMWQRIYASKSNVDLKKSIILSTVLVFVFVIPIIIIGLSVRAGGGVENPDTLFYDILKNSAPDWFLPFISVALFAAFMSSLDSALFALGTQIGKYGIWIKKNTILKIEGEEQTVKNIKISLLFITISTLTASLFFSDFLSHVLQLISLLTVNAVVVLLGILLKLSNREVLISLLVGMILFFFAMFENIISDQPYTVLYPGMAVTLYVFIQRFVIYVIKKLK
;
A
#
# COMPACT_ATOMS: atom_id res chain seq x y z
N MET A 1 -17.36 8.72 -24.39
CA MET A 1 -18.15 8.85 -23.14
C MET A 1 -19.11 7.69 -22.91
N ILE A 2 -20.08 7.37 -23.81
CA ILE A 2 -21.05 6.26 -23.59
C ILE A 2 -20.34 4.93 -23.31
N GLY A 3 -19.25 4.61 -24.04
CA GLY A 3 -18.47 3.40 -23.80
C GLY A 3 -17.89 3.27 -22.38
N ASN A 4 -17.42 4.38 -21.80
CA ASN A 4 -16.87 4.40 -20.44
C ASN A 4 -17.96 4.14 -19.39
N TYR A 5 -19.15 4.73 -19.55
CA TYR A 5 -20.30 4.49 -18.67
C TYR A 5 -20.74 3.01 -18.71
N LEU A 6 -20.82 2.46 -19.93
CA LEU A 6 -21.23 1.08 -20.12
C LEU A 6 -20.21 0.10 -19.55
N ALA A 7 -18.93 0.31 -19.81
CA ALA A 7 -17.84 -0.53 -19.30
C ALA A 7 -17.78 -0.49 -17.76
N LEU A 8 -17.86 0.70 -17.17
CA LEU A 8 -17.91 0.86 -15.72
C LEU A 8 -19.17 0.23 -15.12
N GLY A 9 -20.34 0.42 -15.74
CA GLY A 9 -21.59 -0.21 -15.30
C GLY A 9 -21.51 -1.74 -15.28
N VAL A 10 -20.96 -2.35 -16.34
CA VAL A 10 -20.73 -3.80 -16.40
C VAL A 10 -19.74 -4.25 -15.32
N TYR A 11 -18.64 -3.53 -15.14
CA TYR A 11 -17.67 -3.82 -14.10
C TYR A 11 -18.30 -3.82 -12.69
N LEU A 12 -19.05 -2.76 -12.34
CA LEU A 12 -19.72 -2.63 -11.05
C LEU A 12 -20.80 -3.68 -10.84
N LEU A 13 -21.53 -4.06 -11.90
CA LEU A 13 -22.50 -5.13 -11.84
C LEU A 13 -21.84 -6.48 -11.51
N VAL A 14 -20.77 -6.84 -12.22
CA VAL A 14 -20.02 -8.08 -11.98
C VAL A 14 -19.44 -8.08 -10.56
N LEU A 15 -18.82 -6.98 -10.15
CA LEU A 15 -18.25 -6.83 -8.81
C LEU A 15 -19.33 -7.02 -7.72
N THR A 16 -20.50 -6.40 -7.90
CA THR A 16 -21.63 -6.53 -6.97
C THR A 16 -22.13 -7.99 -6.89
N ILE A 17 -22.27 -8.67 -8.03
CA ILE A 17 -22.67 -10.07 -8.08
C ILE A 17 -21.65 -10.95 -7.36
N LEU A 18 -20.35 -10.79 -7.62
CA LEU A 18 -19.29 -11.54 -6.96
C LEU A 18 -19.30 -11.33 -5.45
N THR A 19 -19.41 -10.06 -5.02
CA THR A 19 -19.51 -9.70 -3.60
C THR A 19 -20.72 -10.37 -2.93
N PHE A 20 -21.89 -10.32 -3.59
CA PHE A 20 -23.11 -10.92 -3.04
C PHE A 20 -23.01 -12.44 -2.93
N ILE A 21 -22.46 -13.12 -3.94
CA ILE A 21 -22.27 -14.57 -3.94
C ILE A 21 -21.28 -14.96 -2.83
N ALA A 22 -20.15 -14.25 -2.72
CA ALA A 22 -19.10 -14.58 -1.76
C ALA A 22 -19.52 -14.30 -0.31
N SER A 23 -20.31 -13.24 -0.07
CA SER A 23 -20.78 -12.86 1.28
C SER A 23 -21.96 -13.67 1.80
N LYS A 24 -22.68 -14.44 0.94
CA LYS A 24 -23.94 -15.11 1.29
C LYS A 24 -23.82 -16.07 2.48
N ASN A 25 -22.68 -16.74 2.66
CA ASN A 25 -22.42 -17.71 3.73
C ASN A 25 -21.09 -17.41 4.43
N GLU A 26 -20.72 -16.13 4.53
CA GLU A 26 -19.47 -15.72 5.14
C GLU A 26 -19.52 -15.94 6.66
N SER A 27 -18.65 -16.81 7.17
CA SER A 27 -18.46 -16.99 8.61
C SER A 27 -17.66 -15.82 9.19
N LYS A 28 -17.65 -15.68 10.52
CA LYS A 28 -16.85 -14.66 11.19
C LYS A 28 -15.33 -14.84 10.96
N THR A 29 -14.90 -16.09 10.87
CA THR A 29 -13.52 -16.44 10.51
C THR A 29 -13.21 -16.16 9.04
N ASP A 30 -14.20 -16.36 8.15
CA ASP A 30 -14.08 -15.93 6.75
C ASP A 30 -13.90 -14.41 6.67
N PHE A 31 -14.69 -13.66 7.45
CA PHE A 31 -14.63 -12.21 7.48
C PHE A 31 -13.24 -11.68 7.91
N LEU A 32 -12.65 -12.24 8.98
CA LEU A 32 -11.41 -11.72 9.55
C LEU A 32 -10.13 -12.23 8.86
N VAL A 33 -10.10 -13.52 8.48
CA VAL A 33 -8.89 -14.20 7.99
C VAL A 33 -9.16 -15.18 6.85
N ALA A 34 -10.28 -15.05 6.13
CA ALA A 34 -10.69 -15.93 5.04
C ALA A 34 -10.58 -17.43 5.43
N SER A 35 -10.95 -17.76 6.68
CA SER A 35 -10.84 -19.11 7.30
C SER A 35 -9.45 -19.76 7.15
N ARG A 36 -8.40 -18.98 6.87
CA ARG A 36 -7.03 -19.46 6.59
C ARG A 36 -7.00 -20.56 5.52
N ASN A 37 -7.82 -20.42 4.50
CA ASN A 37 -7.99 -21.45 3.46
C ASN A 37 -7.83 -20.91 2.04
N VAL A 38 -7.04 -19.85 1.88
CA VAL A 38 -6.77 -19.26 0.57
C VAL A 38 -5.63 -20.01 -0.13
N GLY A 39 -5.94 -20.59 -1.30
CA GLY A 39 -4.96 -21.25 -2.13
C GLY A 39 -4.01 -20.28 -2.84
N TRP A 40 -2.83 -20.75 -3.22
CA TRP A 40 -1.72 -19.92 -3.70
C TRP A 40 -2.04 -19.04 -4.92
N LYS A 41 -2.89 -19.49 -5.86
CA LYS A 41 -3.24 -18.69 -7.06
C LYS A 41 -4.05 -17.46 -6.70
N SER A 42 -5.13 -17.64 -5.95
CA SER A 42 -5.98 -16.53 -5.50
C SER A 42 -5.21 -15.57 -4.61
N LEU A 43 -4.38 -16.12 -3.70
CA LEU A 43 -3.55 -15.32 -2.82
C LEU A 43 -2.51 -14.50 -3.60
N ALA A 44 -1.88 -15.08 -4.64
CA ALA A 44 -0.90 -14.37 -5.46
C ALA A 44 -1.51 -13.21 -6.23
N ILE A 45 -2.69 -13.42 -6.83
CA ILE A 45 -3.38 -12.37 -7.58
C ILE A 45 -3.89 -11.29 -6.60
N SER A 46 -4.37 -11.65 -5.42
CA SER A 46 -4.80 -10.70 -4.40
C SER A 46 -3.62 -9.86 -3.87
N ILE A 47 -2.45 -10.47 -3.60
CA ILE A 47 -1.23 -9.74 -3.25
C ILE A 47 -0.84 -8.77 -4.38
N PHE A 48 -0.84 -9.25 -5.63
CA PHE A 48 -0.56 -8.40 -6.79
C PHE A 48 -1.54 -7.23 -6.88
N ALA A 49 -2.85 -7.49 -6.79
CA ALA A 49 -3.89 -6.49 -6.92
C ALA A 49 -3.84 -5.44 -5.78
N SER A 50 -3.49 -5.86 -4.56
CA SER A 50 -3.30 -4.94 -3.42
C SER A 50 -2.09 -4.00 -3.60
N ILE A 51 -1.01 -4.50 -4.21
CA ILE A 51 0.19 -3.70 -4.44
C ILE A 51 0.03 -2.77 -5.65
N ILE A 52 -0.55 -3.28 -6.74
CA ILE A 52 -0.79 -2.48 -7.95
C ILE A 52 -2.11 -1.73 -7.80
N SER A 53 -2.08 -0.65 -7.06
CA SER A 53 -3.20 0.28 -6.94
C SER A 53 -3.19 1.32 -8.06
N SER A 54 -4.32 2.01 -8.26
CA SER A 54 -4.34 3.20 -9.11
C SER A 54 -3.33 4.26 -8.65
N TYR A 55 -3.19 4.40 -7.32
CA TYR A 55 -2.14 5.19 -6.71
C TYR A 55 -0.75 4.75 -7.18
N ASN A 56 -0.42 3.45 -7.13
CA ASN A 56 0.88 2.96 -7.57
C ASN A 56 1.08 3.06 -9.08
N ILE A 57 0.02 3.02 -9.88
CA ILE A 57 0.10 3.31 -11.32
C ILE A 57 0.49 4.77 -11.53
N VAL A 58 -0.22 5.71 -10.91
CA VAL A 58 0.04 7.15 -11.03
C VAL A 58 1.42 7.52 -10.47
N VAL A 59 1.75 7.05 -9.25
CA VAL A 59 3.06 7.26 -8.63
C VAL A 59 4.17 6.62 -9.46
N GLY A 60 3.96 5.41 -9.95
CA GLY A 60 4.93 4.70 -10.76
C GLY A 60 5.26 5.43 -12.07
N LEU A 61 4.24 5.96 -12.73
CA LEU A 61 4.45 6.81 -13.91
C LEU A 61 5.20 8.10 -13.55
N SER A 62 4.78 8.79 -12.47
CA SER A 62 5.44 10.00 -11.98
C SER A 62 6.89 9.71 -11.58
N PHE A 63 7.15 8.63 -10.84
CA PHE A 63 8.51 8.25 -10.48
C PHE A 63 9.37 7.89 -11.70
N SER A 64 8.78 7.20 -12.70
CA SER A 64 9.50 6.88 -13.94
C SER A 64 9.81 8.15 -14.73
N TYR A 65 8.91 9.12 -14.72
CA TYR A 65 9.11 10.43 -15.31
C TYR A 65 10.19 11.22 -14.57
N PHE A 66 10.15 11.30 -13.22
CA PHE A 66 11.08 12.10 -12.43
C PHE A 66 12.47 11.47 -12.33
N PHE A 67 12.56 10.18 -11.99
CA PHE A 67 13.85 9.50 -11.72
C PHE A 67 14.47 8.87 -12.94
N GLY A 68 13.74 8.86 -14.06
CA GLY A 68 14.25 8.23 -15.28
C GLY A 68 14.51 6.72 -15.04
N PRO A 69 15.60 6.18 -15.63
CA PRO A 69 15.95 4.76 -15.48
C PRO A 69 16.20 4.31 -14.05
N TRP A 70 16.58 5.24 -13.15
CA TRP A 70 16.84 4.94 -11.73
C TRP A 70 15.62 4.50 -10.95
N VAL A 71 14.42 4.69 -11.47
CA VAL A 71 13.18 4.17 -10.88
C VAL A 71 13.21 2.65 -10.67
N VAL A 72 14.03 1.93 -11.43
CA VAL A 72 14.29 0.49 -11.23
C VAL A 72 14.77 0.18 -9.81
N LEU A 73 15.52 1.09 -9.17
CA LEU A 73 15.96 0.92 -7.78
C LEU A 73 14.78 0.94 -6.79
N VAL A 74 13.76 1.76 -7.05
CA VAL A 74 12.55 1.84 -6.21
C VAL A 74 11.83 0.50 -6.22
N TYR A 75 11.60 -0.07 -7.40
CA TYR A 75 10.91 -1.36 -7.54
C TYR A 75 11.78 -2.54 -7.08
N THR A 76 13.11 -2.47 -7.29
CA THR A 76 14.02 -3.48 -6.76
C THR A 76 13.93 -3.54 -5.24
N GLY A 77 13.80 -2.41 -4.55
CA GLY A 77 13.58 -2.38 -3.11
C GLY A 77 12.32 -3.14 -2.70
N ALA A 78 11.19 -2.90 -3.35
CA ALA A 78 9.95 -3.65 -3.09
C ALA A 78 10.13 -5.16 -3.33
N LEU A 79 10.78 -5.56 -4.44
CA LEU A 79 11.05 -6.97 -4.73
C LEU A 79 11.94 -7.62 -3.66
N MET A 80 12.93 -6.92 -3.14
CA MET A 80 13.77 -7.41 -2.03
C MET A 80 12.93 -7.64 -0.77
N GLY A 81 11.91 -6.83 -0.51
CA GLY A 81 10.95 -7.05 0.58
C GLY A 81 10.23 -8.41 0.44
N PHE A 82 9.78 -8.76 -0.77
CA PHE A 82 9.20 -10.08 -1.03
C PHE A 82 10.18 -11.23 -0.80
N VAL A 83 11.44 -11.06 -1.20
CA VAL A 83 12.49 -12.07 -0.94
C VAL A 83 12.67 -12.29 0.55
N VAL A 84 12.67 -11.23 1.36
CA VAL A 84 12.77 -11.35 2.82
C VAL A 84 11.54 -12.04 3.40
N ILE A 85 10.32 -11.66 3.01
CA ILE A 85 9.10 -12.34 3.46
C ILE A 85 9.13 -13.82 3.09
N TYR A 86 9.56 -14.16 1.86
CA TYR A 86 9.73 -15.57 1.43
C TYR A 86 10.67 -16.36 2.34
N HIS A 87 11.80 -15.77 2.74
CA HIS A 87 12.76 -16.43 3.63
C HIS A 87 12.28 -16.50 5.07
N LEU A 88 11.56 -15.48 5.54
CA LEU A 88 10.92 -15.50 6.84
C LEU A 88 9.90 -16.64 6.96
N VAL A 89 9.13 -16.90 5.92
CA VAL A 89 8.16 -18.01 5.87
C VAL A 89 8.84 -19.38 5.81
N LYS A 90 10.09 -19.44 5.37
CA LYS A 90 10.84 -20.70 5.26
C LYS A 90 11.29 -21.27 6.59
N ASN A 91 11.50 -20.46 7.62
CA ASN A 91 12.01 -20.89 8.91
C ASN A 91 10.87 -21.37 9.83
N ASP A 92 11.02 -22.55 10.45
CA ASP A 92 10.00 -23.16 11.31
C ASP A 92 9.59 -22.30 12.51
N ASP A 93 10.51 -21.49 13.06
CA ASP A 93 10.19 -20.54 14.13
C ASP A 93 9.31 -19.39 13.66
N THR A 94 9.41 -19.01 12.38
CA THR A 94 8.54 -18.01 11.75
C THR A 94 7.24 -18.64 11.23
N ALA A 95 7.22 -19.96 10.96
CA ALA A 95 6.00 -20.68 10.68
C ALA A 95 5.01 -20.61 11.86
N LYS A 96 5.50 -20.48 13.12
CA LYS A 96 4.66 -20.20 14.28
C LYS A 96 3.97 -18.83 14.21
N LEU A 97 4.56 -17.84 13.56
CA LEU A 97 3.93 -16.53 13.29
C LEU A 97 2.73 -16.69 12.36
N ILE A 98 2.84 -17.56 11.36
CA ILE A 98 1.77 -17.82 10.38
C ILE A 98 0.72 -18.77 10.94
N ASN A 99 1.14 -19.79 11.69
CA ASN A 99 0.28 -20.77 12.35
C ASN A 99 -0.32 -20.26 13.68
N GLY A 100 0.12 -19.07 14.14
CA GLY A 100 -0.45 -18.40 15.32
C GLY A 100 -1.90 -17.94 15.06
N HIS A 101 -2.62 -17.61 16.13
CA HIS A 101 -3.99 -17.08 16.05
C HIS A 101 -4.04 -15.60 15.62
N PHE A 102 -3.02 -15.11 14.92
CA PHE A 102 -2.90 -13.72 14.50
C PHE A 102 -3.80 -13.42 13.29
N SER A 103 -4.44 -12.28 13.29
CA SER A 103 -5.28 -11.79 12.18
C SER A 103 -4.76 -10.47 11.60
N SER A 104 -3.79 -9.84 12.24
CA SER A 104 -3.12 -8.64 11.74
C SER A 104 -1.69 -8.55 12.29
N ILE A 105 -0.89 -7.65 11.73
CA ILE A 105 0.45 -7.33 12.23
C ILE A 105 0.43 -6.86 13.69
N VAL A 106 -0.66 -6.23 14.14
CA VAL A 106 -0.78 -5.74 15.53
C VAL A 106 -0.78 -6.89 16.53
N ASP A 107 -1.39 -8.04 16.20
CA ASP A 107 -1.33 -9.24 17.06
C ASP A 107 0.12 -9.70 17.26
N PHE A 108 0.93 -9.69 16.19
CA PHE A 108 2.36 -9.99 16.27
C PHE A 108 3.12 -8.97 17.15
N LEU A 109 2.81 -7.68 17.00
CA LEU A 109 3.46 -6.63 17.80
C LEU A 109 3.09 -6.71 19.28
N ILE A 110 1.85 -7.12 19.61
CA ILE A 110 1.42 -7.38 21.00
C ILE A 110 2.25 -8.50 21.60
N ASP A 111 2.40 -9.62 20.86
CA ASP A 111 3.17 -10.78 21.31
C ASP A 111 4.66 -10.45 21.50
N LYS A 112 5.24 -9.70 20.53
CA LYS A 112 6.67 -9.42 20.50
C LYS A 112 7.12 -8.27 21.41
N PHE A 113 6.37 -7.20 21.47
CA PHE A 113 6.76 -5.94 22.12
C PHE A 113 5.81 -5.50 23.23
N GLY A 114 4.76 -6.26 23.50
CA GLY A 114 3.77 -5.94 24.51
C GLY A 114 2.76 -4.88 24.05
N ARG A 115 1.66 -4.74 24.81
CA ARG A 115 0.49 -3.95 24.44
C ARG A 115 0.73 -2.45 24.29
N ILE A 116 1.57 -1.86 25.14
CA ILE A 116 1.84 -0.41 25.09
C ILE A 116 2.51 -0.06 23.77
N ASN A 117 3.57 -0.77 23.40
CA ASN A 117 4.28 -0.57 22.14
C ASN A 117 3.36 -0.84 20.95
N ALA A 118 2.62 -1.96 20.99
CA ALA A 118 1.65 -2.29 19.96
C ALA A 118 0.56 -1.22 19.80
N SER A 119 0.14 -0.54 20.89
CA SER A 119 -0.81 0.57 20.80
C SER A 119 -0.24 1.78 20.06
N VAL A 120 1.02 2.12 20.29
CA VAL A 120 1.68 3.23 19.58
C VAL A 120 1.91 2.87 18.11
N PHE A 121 2.33 1.65 17.80
CA PHE A 121 2.39 1.16 16.42
C PHE A 121 1.01 1.19 15.75
N ASN A 122 -0.03 0.72 16.44
CA ASN A 122 -1.39 0.71 15.92
C ASN A 122 -1.87 2.14 15.59
N LEU A 123 -1.60 3.10 16.45
CA LEU A 123 -1.90 4.51 16.18
C LEU A 123 -1.15 5.03 14.94
N SER A 124 0.13 4.68 14.80
CA SER A 124 0.92 5.03 13.61
C SER A 124 0.35 4.38 12.34
N PHE A 125 -0.04 3.11 12.38
CA PHE A 125 -0.69 2.44 11.23
C PHE A 125 -2.05 3.04 10.90
N ILE A 126 -2.84 3.45 11.90
CA ILE A 126 -4.10 4.17 11.69
C ILE A 126 -3.85 5.47 10.90
N LEU A 127 -2.84 6.25 11.28
CA LEU A 127 -2.47 7.48 10.57
C LEU A 127 -2.01 7.20 9.14
N VAL A 128 -1.13 6.21 8.98
CA VAL A 128 -0.63 5.79 7.65
C VAL A 128 -1.77 5.37 6.73
N LEU A 129 -2.64 4.48 7.20
CA LEU A 129 -3.76 3.98 6.39
C LEU A 129 -4.78 5.09 6.12
N PHE A 130 -5.03 5.99 7.07
CA PHE A 130 -5.90 7.13 6.88
C PHE A 130 -5.39 8.06 5.75
N ILE A 131 -4.12 8.42 5.78
CA ILE A 131 -3.48 9.22 4.74
C ILE A 131 -3.52 8.47 3.40
N PHE A 132 -3.16 7.19 3.39
CA PHE A 132 -3.16 6.36 2.18
C PHE A 132 -4.54 6.28 1.51
N ILE A 133 -5.60 6.01 2.27
CA ILE A 133 -6.97 5.96 1.78
C ILE A 133 -7.41 7.33 1.26
N SER A 134 -7.06 8.41 1.96
CA SER A 134 -7.39 9.77 1.53
C SER A 134 -6.71 10.13 0.21
N ILE A 135 -5.44 9.74 0.02
CA ILE A 135 -4.73 9.88 -1.26
C ILE A 135 -5.41 9.04 -2.36
N GLN A 136 -5.81 7.81 -2.06
CA GLN A 136 -6.54 6.97 -3.00
C GLN A 136 -7.83 7.63 -3.45
N PHE A 137 -8.62 8.18 -2.53
CA PHE A 137 -9.83 8.92 -2.90
C PHE A 137 -9.52 10.16 -3.75
N PHE A 138 -8.49 10.93 -3.41
CA PHE A 138 -8.08 12.10 -4.19
C PHE A 138 -7.72 11.73 -5.63
N VAL A 139 -6.82 10.76 -5.82
CA VAL A 139 -6.37 10.29 -7.14
C VAL A 139 -7.56 9.77 -7.96
N ASN A 140 -8.39 8.94 -7.36
CA ASN A 140 -9.48 8.30 -8.09
C ASN A 140 -10.64 9.24 -8.39
N THR A 141 -10.92 10.20 -7.52
CA THR A 141 -11.87 11.27 -7.83
C THR A 141 -11.38 12.08 -9.02
N THR A 142 -10.09 12.39 -9.09
CA THR A 142 -9.50 13.13 -10.21
C THR A 142 -9.60 12.34 -11.51
N ILE A 143 -9.24 11.05 -11.47
CA ILE A 143 -9.34 10.14 -12.63
C ILE A 143 -10.80 9.99 -13.07
N PHE A 144 -11.73 9.78 -12.11
CA PHE A 144 -13.14 9.62 -12.40
C PHE A 144 -13.75 10.89 -13.02
N SER A 145 -13.42 12.04 -12.46
CA SER A 145 -13.83 13.35 -13.00
C SER A 145 -13.37 13.51 -14.45
N ALA A 146 -12.12 13.18 -14.73
CA ALA A 146 -11.54 13.29 -16.06
C ALA A 146 -12.19 12.33 -17.09
N ILE A 147 -12.44 11.07 -16.68
CA ILE A 147 -13.04 10.05 -17.57
C ILE A 147 -14.51 10.30 -17.82
N MET A 148 -15.28 10.74 -16.81
CA MET A 148 -16.72 10.92 -16.87
C MET A 148 -17.12 12.34 -17.26
N GLY A 149 -16.21 13.30 -17.20
CA GLY A 149 -16.50 14.71 -17.46
C GLY A 149 -17.34 15.36 -16.35
N TRP A 150 -17.34 14.79 -15.14
CA TRP A 150 -18.06 15.32 -13.99
C TRP A 150 -17.18 16.27 -13.18
N ASP A 151 -17.81 17.17 -12.41
CA ASP A 151 -17.09 18.01 -11.47
C ASP A 151 -16.52 17.19 -10.30
N LYS A 152 -15.54 17.78 -9.58
CA LYS A 152 -14.83 17.14 -8.49
C LYS A 152 -15.78 16.65 -7.37
N TYR A 153 -16.80 17.44 -7.00
CA TYR A 153 -17.69 17.09 -5.87
C TYR A 153 -18.63 15.93 -6.24
N THR A 154 -19.22 15.97 -7.42
CA THR A 154 -20.08 14.90 -7.96
C THR A 154 -19.27 13.61 -8.07
N SER A 155 -18.07 13.69 -8.60
CA SER A 155 -17.15 12.54 -8.73
C SER A 155 -16.78 11.97 -7.37
N THR A 156 -16.45 12.79 -6.38
CA THR A 156 -16.13 12.38 -5.03
C THR A 156 -17.31 11.65 -4.37
N LEU A 157 -18.50 12.20 -4.48
CA LEU A 157 -19.71 11.58 -3.94
C LEU A 157 -20.01 10.24 -4.60
N ALA A 158 -19.92 10.17 -5.93
CA ALA A 158 -20.16 8.92 -6.66
C ALA A 158 -19.15 7.83 -6.27
N VAL A 159 -17.86 8.14 -6.23
CA VAL A 159 -16.80 7.22 -5.80
C VAL A 159 -17.04 6.77 -4.35
N GLY A 160 -17.36 7.70 -3.45
CA GLY A 160 -17.65 7.39 -2.05
C GLY A 160 -18.83 6.45 -1.88
N ILE A 161 -19.94 6.66 -2.60
CA ILE A 161 -21.13 5.79 -2.57
C ILE A 161 -20.79 4.39 -3.08
N ILE A 162 -20.10 4.29 -4.23
CA ILE A 162 -19.71 3.01 -4.84
C ILE A 162 -18.89 2.20 -3.83
N VAL A 163 -17.85 2.82 -3.26
CA VAL A 163 -16.96 2.18 -2.29
C VAL A 163 -17.73 1.73 -1.05
N PHE A 164 -18.54 2.62 -0.49
CA PHE A 164 -19.30 2.32 0.73
C PHE A 164 -20.27 1.13 0.55
N LEU A 165 -21.04 1.11 -0.54
CA LEU A 165 -21.99 0.03 -0.82
C LEU A 165 -21.31 -1.33 -0.97
N TYR A 166 -20.10 -1.33 -1.49
CA TYR A 166 -19.31 -2.53 -1.71
C TYR A 166 -18.66 -3.06 -0.43
N ILE A 167 -17.96 -2.20 0.32
CA ILE A 167 -17.07 -2.62 1.40
C ILE A 167 -17.80 -3.12 2.66
N VAL A 168 -19.00 -2.59 2.93
CA VAL A 168 -19.77 -2.95 4.14
C VAL A 168 -20.25 -4.41 4.13
N LYS A 169 -20.37 -5.01 2.94
CA LYS A 169 -20.91 -6.38 2.80
C LYS A 169 -19.88 -7.48 2.95
N GLY A 170 -18.62 -7.26 2.60
CA GLY A 170 -17.62 -8.31 2.53
C GLY A 170 -16.50 -8.16 3.57
N GLY A 171 -15.94 -9.30 4.02
CA GLY A 171 -14.71 -9.39 4.77
C GLY A 171 -13.53 -9.81 3.89
N LEU A 172 -12.41 -10.21 4.49
CA LEU A 172 -11.17 -10.57 3.79
C LEU A 172 -11.36 -11.67 2.73
N LYS A 173 -12.28 -12.62 2.94
CA LYS A 173 -12.57 -13.66 1.95
C LYS A 173 -13.20 -13.10 0.68
N VAL A 174 -14.14 -12.18 0.84
CA VAL A 174 -14.79 -11.50 -0.30
C VAL A 174 -13.80 -10.62 -1.02
N GLU A 175 -13.00 -9.86 -0.28
CA GLU A 175 -11.92 -9.01 -0.80
C GLU A 175 -10.96 -9.82 -1.68
N ILE A 176 -10.41 -10.94 -1.18
CA ILE A 176 -9.50 -11.78 -1.97
C ILE A 176 -10.17 -12.33 -3.24
N LEU A 177 -11.46 -12.66 -3.20
CA LEU A 177 -12.17 -13.14 -4.38
C LEU A 177 -12.34 -12.04 -5.43
N THR A 178 -12.71 -10.84 -4.99
CA THR A 178 -12.86 -9.68 -5.89
C THR A 178 -11.51 -9.21 -6.43
N ASP A 179 -10.45 -9.28 -5.63
CA ASP A 179 -9.07 -9.02 -6.07
C ASP A 179 -8.65 -9.91 -7.25
N VAL A 180 -9.06 -11.18 -7.26
CA VAL A 180 -8.74 -12.09 -8.39
C VAL A 180 -9.35 -11.56 -9.69
N PHE A 181 -10.59 -11.12 -9.66
CA PHE A 181 -11.25 -10.52 -10.83
C PHE A 181 -10.60 -9.19 -11.22
N GLN A 182 -10.36 -8.32 -10.24
CA GLN A 182 -9.78 -7.01 -10.44
C GLN A 182 -8.32 -7.09 -10.93
N GLY A 183 -7.52 -7.98 -10.35
CA GLY A 183 -6.14 -8.20 -10.76
C GLY A 183 -6.00 -8.65 -12.21
N LEU A 184 -6.94 -9.47 -12.71
CA LEU A 184 -6.96 -9.85 -14.12
C LEU A 184 -7.32 -8.66 -15.02
N LEU A 185 -8.25 -7.80 -14.60
CA LEU A 185 -8.61 -6.59 -15.36
C LEU A 185 -7.47 -5.57 -15.39
N MET A 186 -6.68 -5.45 -14.33
CA MET A 186 -5.52 -4.56 -14.32
C MET A 186 -4.52 -4.88 -15.43
N LEU A 187 -4.40 -6.12 -15.84
CA LEU A 187 -3.50 -6.51 -16.94
C LEU A 187 -3.86 -5.84 -18.26
N LEU A 188 -5.10 -5.34 -18.43
CA LEU A 188 -5.49 -4.54 -19.60
C LEU A 188 -4.66 -3.25 -19.73
N PHE A 189 -4.16 -2.72 -18.59
CA PHE A 189 -3.32 -1.53 -18.62
C PHE A 189 -2.01 -1.73 -19.39
N ILE A 190 -1.49 -2.97 -19.43
CA ILE A 190 -0.30 -3.31 -20.22
C ILE A 190 -0.51 -3.02 -21.71
N GLY A 191 -1.77 -3.15 -22.18
CA GLY A 191 -2.15 -2.83 -23.56
C GLY A 191 -1.89 -1.39 -23.96
N LEU A 192 -1.77 -0.46 -23.00
CA LEU A 192 -1.46 0.95 -23.31
C LEU A 192 -0.08 1.10 -23.98
N LEU A 193 0.87 0.19 -23.72
CA LEU A 193 2.17 0.19 -24.39
C LEU A 193 2.09 0.17 -25.91
N PHE A 194 1.06 -0.46 -26.49
CA PHE A 194 0.92 -0.53 -27.95
C PHE A 194 0.58 0.84 -28.58
N PHE A 195 0.19 1.81 -27.79
CA PHE A 195 -0.23 3.14 -28.25
C PHE A 195 0.74 4.25 -27.83
N ILE A 196 1.78 3.92 -27.04
CA ILE A 196 2.79 4.91 -26.63
C ILE A 196 3.90 5.01 -27.67
N ASP A 197 4.22 6.23 -28.05
CA ASP A 197 5.37 6.50 -28.92
C ASP A 197 6.68 6.33 -28.13
N THR A 198 7.40 5.23 -28.43
CA THR A 198 8.70 4.94 -27.82
C THR A 198 9.87 5.38 -28.71
N SER A 199 9.64 5.97 -29.88
CA SER A 199 10.68 6.34 -30.86
C SER A 199 11.70 7.34 -30.31
N LYS A 200 11.28 8.15 -29.34
CA LYS A 200 12.12 9.14 -28.68
C LYS A 200 12.97 8.60 -27.50
N LEU A 201 12.80 7.33 -27.15
CA LEU A 201 13.68 6.66 -26.18
C LEU A 201 15.01 6.30 -26.86
N THR A 202 15.90 7.26 -26.91
CA THR A 202 17.25 7.12 -27.50
C THR A 202 18.34 7.19 -26.43
N SER A 203 19.54 6.80 -26.78
CA SER A 203 20.69 6.97 -25.86
C SER A 203 20.89 8.44 -25.46
N GLU A 204 20.62 9.38 -26.37
CA GLU A 204 20.75 10.83 -26.12
C GLU A 204 19.76 11.33 -25.05
N THR A 205 18.56 10.74 -24.97
CA THR A 205 17.55 11.13 -23.98
C THR A 205 17.70 10.40 -22.64
N VAL A 206 18.31 9.22 -22.63
CA VAL A 206 18.40 8.36 -21.43
C VAL A 206 19.73 8.53 -20.69
N ILE A 207 20.88 8.67 -21.39
CA ILE A 207 22.21 8.76 -20.79
C ILE A 207 22.32 9.93 -19.79
N PRO A 208 21.86 11.17 -20.09
CA PRO A 208 21.96 12.27 -19.14
C PRO A 208 21.25 11.99 -17.80
N LEU A 209 20.16 11.21 -17.83
CA LEU A 209 19.45 10.80 -16.62
C LEU A 209 20.23 9.76 -15.80
N LEU A 210 21.01 8.91 -16.47
CA LEU A 210 21.89 7.93 -15.80
C LEU A 210 23.10 8.59 -15.14
N GLU A 211 23.53 9.74 -15.62
CA GLU A 211 24.66 10.49 -15.06
C GLU A 211 24.25 11.34 -13.86
N ASP A 212 22.96 11.59 -13.65
CA ASP A 212 22.44 12.39 -12.53
C ASP A 212 22.47 11.58 -11.22
N LYS A 213 23.50 11.88 -10.39
CA LYS A 213 23.70 11.24 -9.07
C LYS A 213 22.57 11.57 -8.08
N THR A 214 21.92 12.73 -8.20
CA THR A 214 20.84 13.14 -7.28
C THR A 214 19.61 12.28 -7.53
N LEU A 215 19.27 12.02 -8.80
CA LEU A 215 18.19 11.11 -9.17
C LEU A 215 18.49 9.69 -8.69
N MET A 216 19.71 9.21 -8.87
CA MET A 216 20.16 7.91 -8.39
C MET A 216 20.00 7.77 -6.86
N ILE A 217 20.51 8.75 -6.10
CA ILE A 217 20.42 8.73 -4.62
C ILE A 217 18.97 8.75 -4.16
N SER A 218 18.13 9.60 -4.76
CA SER A 218 16.71 9.70 -4.43
C SER A 218 15.98 8.38 -4.69
N ALA A 219 16.20 7.76 -5.85
CA ALA A 219 15.62 6.47 -6.20
C ALA A 219 16.12 5.33 -5.28
N LEU A 220 17.41 5.35 -4.89
CA LEU A 220 17.96 4.38 -3.95
C LEU A 220 17.32 4.52 -2.56
N CYS A 221 17.19 5.75 -2.04
CA CYS A 221 16.57 6.01 -0.74
C CYS A 221 15.09 5.56 -0.73
N LEU A 222 14.35 5.85 -1.81
CA LEU A 222 12.99 5.35 -1.98
C LEU A 222 12.95 3.83 -2.08
N GLY A 223 13.91 3.21 -2.77
CA GLY A 223 14.01 1.74 -2.85
C GLY A 223 14.23 1.10 -1.48
N ILE A 224 15.12 1.65 -0.67
CA ILE A 224 15.32 1.21 0.72
C ILE A 224 14.02 1.37 1.53
N SER A 225 13.33 2.49 1.37
CA SER A 225 12.05 2.71 2.04
C SER A 225 10.99 1.69 1.59
N GLN A 226 10.85 1.42 0.30
CA GLN A 226 9.91 0.43 -0.23
C GLN A 226 10.20 -0.98 0.29
N PHE A 227 11.49 -1.35 0.38
CA PHE A 227 11.91 -2.59 1.04
C PHE A 227 11.40 -2.66 2.48
N LEU A 228 11.63 -1.62 3.26
CA LEU A 228 11.26 -1.57 4.67
C LEU A 228 9.74 -1.54 4.86
N THR A 229 9.02 -0.71 4.11
CA THR A 229 7.58 -0.54 4.26
C THR A 229 6.80 -1.81 3.99
N LEU A 230 7.20 -2.61 3.00
CA LEU A 230 6.56 -3.88 2.69
C LEU A 230 6.59 -4.87 3.87
N LEU A 231 7.63 -4.81 4.71
CA LEU A 231 7.77 -5.70 5.87
C LEU A 231 6.76 -5.41 6.99
N VAL A 232 6.15 -4.23 7.02
CA VAL A 232 5.21 -3.82 8.09
C VAL A 232 3.84 -3.41 7.57
N GLN A 233 3.58 -3.56 6.29
CA GLN A 233 2.33 -3.13 5.67
C GLN A 233 1.14 -3.98 6.16
N PRO A 234 0.12 -3.38 6.81
CA PRO A 234 -0.90 -4.15 7.54
C PRO A 234 -1.76 -5.06 6.66
N ASP A 235 -2.16 -4.62 5.47
CA ASP A 235 -2.96 -5.39 4.51
C ASP A 235 -2.20 -6.58 3.93
N MET A 236 -0.88 -6.45 3.74
CA MET A 236 -0.02 -7.58 3.35
C MET A 236 -0.04 -8.68 4.42
N TRP A 237 0.07 -8.33 5.70
CA TRP A 237 0.04 -9.30 6.79
C TRP A 237 -1.31 -9.98 6.93
N GLN A 238 -2.42 -9.30 6.65
CA GLN A 238 -3.75 -9.95 6.62
C GLN A 238 -3.80 -11.06 5.56
N ARG A 239 -3.22 -10.85 4.37
CA ARG A 239 -3.12 -11.85 3.31
C ARG A 239 -2.20 -13.01 3.68
N ILE A 240 -1.06 -12.71 4.32
CA ILE A 240 -0.16 -13.75 4.84
C ILE A 240 -0.91 -14.68 5.79
N TYR A 241 -1.71 -14.15 6.71
CA TYR A 241 -2.49 -14.94 7.67
C TYR A 241 -3.69 -15.68 7.04
N ALA A 242 -4.16 -15.27 5.89
CA ALA A 242 -5.23 -15.93 5.16
C ALA A 242 -4.78 -17.18 4.38
N SER A 243 -3.47 -17.38 4.22
CA SER A 243 -2.90 -18.48 3.44
C SER A 243 -3.28 -19.86 4.01
N LYS A 244 -3.59 -20.81 3.11
CA LYS A 244 -3.92 -22.18 3.47
C LYS A 244 -2.73 -22.96 4.08
N SER A 245 -1.53 -22.66 3.63
CA SER A 245 -0.30 -23.32 4.07
C SER A 245 0.94 -22.48 3.78
N ASN A 246 2.07 -22.80 4.44
CA ASN A 246 3.36 -22.19 4.13
C ASN A 246 3.80 -22.45 2.69
N VAL A 247 3.44 -23.59 2.11
CA VAL A 247 3.74 -23.93 0.72
C VAL A 247 2.93 -23.04 -0.22
N ASP A 248 1.63 -22.86 0.07
CA ASP A 248 0.78 -21.96 -0.71
C ASP A 248 1.28 -20.52 -0.62
N LEU A 249 1.66 -20.05 0.58
CA LEU A 249 2.21 -18.71 0.77
C LEU A 249 3.49 -18.48 -0.03
N LYS A 250 4.44 -19.43 -0.01
CA LYS A 250 5.66 -19.34 -0.81
C LYS A 250 5.39 -19.24 -2.30
N LYS A 251 4.51 -20.12 -2.82
CA LYS A 251 4.10 -20.08 -4.23
C LYS A 251 3.42 -18.77 -4.60
N SER A 252 2.58 -18.24 -3.68
CA SER A 252 1.89 -16.98 -3.91
C SER A 252 2.86 -15.79 -3.96
N ILE A 253 3.87 -15.75 -3.07
CA ILE A 253 4.91 -14.71 -3.08
C ILE A 253 5.68 -14.73 -4.40
N ILE A 254 6.08 -15.91 -4.88
CA ILE A 254 6.81 -16.04 -6.16
C ILE A 254 5.93 -15.51 -7.30
N LEU A 255 4.69 -16.00 -7.41
CA LEU A 255 3.80 -15.60 -8.51
C LEU A 255 3.45 -14.13 -8.45
N SER A 256 3.13 -13.58 -7.27
CA SER A 256 2.83 -12.14 -7.13
C SER A 256 4.04 -11.28 -7.49
N THR A 257 5.25 -11.69 -7.11
CA THR A 257 6.50 -11.01 -7.50
C THR A 257 6.65 -10.95 -9.02
N VAL A 258 6.41 -12.08 -9.71
CA VAL A 258 6.45 -12.11 -11.18
C VAL A 258 5.39 -11.21 -11.79
N LEU A 259 4.15 -11.24 -11.29
CA LEU A 259 3.06 -10.39 -11.78
C LEU A 259 3.36 -8.91 -11.59
N VAL A 260 3.86 -8.52 -10.41
CA VAL A 260 4.28 -7.13 -10.14
C VAL A 260 5.37 -6.71 -11.11
N PHE A 261 6.38 -7.55 -11.33
CA PHE A 261 7.48 -7.25 -12.25
C PHE A 261 6.98 -7.06 -13.69
N VAL A 262 6.15 -7.99 -14.18
CA VAL A 262 5.54 -7.90 -15.52
C VAL A 262 4.72 -6.64 -15.69
N PHE A 263 4.04 -6.18 -14.63
CA PHE A 263 3.22 -4.98 -14.68
C PHE A 263 4.04 -3.68 -14.59
N VAL A 264 5.12 -3.68 -13.81
CA VAL A 264 5.95 -2.48 -13.57
C VAL A 264 6.78 -2.08 -14.79
N ILE A 265 7.26 -3.03 -15.57
CA ILE A 265 8.05 -2.76 -16.80
C ILE A 265 7.28 -1.83 -17.77
N PRO A 266 6.02 -2.11 -18.14
CA PRO A 266 5.19 -1.18 -18.91
C PRO A 266 5.12 0.23 -18.33
N ILE A 267 4.89 0.35 -17.02
CA ILE A 267 4.81 1.66 -16.35
C ILE A 267 6.11 2.45 -16.53
N ILE A 268 7.26 1.78 -16.35
CA ILE A 268 8.57 2.41 -16.53
C ILE A 268 8.75 2.91 -17.95
N ILE A 269 8.45 2.06 -18.94
CA ILE A 269 8.59 2.40 -20.36
C ILE A 269 7.70 3.59 -20.71
N ILE A 270 6.44 3.60 -20.26
CA ILE A 270 5.49 4.69 -20.52
C ILE A 270 6.01 6.01 -19.92
N GLY A 271 6.38 6.02 -18.65
CA GLY A 271 6.87 7.22 -17.98
C GLY A 271 8.14 7.80 -18.62
N LEU A 272 9.09 6.94 -19.00
CA LEU A 272 10.29 7.32 -19.72
C LEU A 272 9.99 7.88 -21.12
N SER A 273 9.06 7.26 -21.85
CA SER A 273 8.69 7.70 -23.21
C SER A 273 8.08 9.10 -23.20
N VAL A 274 7.21 9.38 -22.23
CA VAL A 274 6.63 10.73 -22.07
C VAL A 274 7.70 11.76 -21.73
N ARG A 275 8.64 11.43 -20.84
CA ARG A 275 9.76 12.33 -20.54
C ARG A 275 10.61 12.62 -21.77
N ALA A 276 10.98 11.59 -22.53
CA ALA A 276 11.75 11.71 -23.76
C ALA A 276 11.00 12.47 -24.85
N GLY A 277 9.67 12.43 -24.83
CA GLY A 277 8.79 13.12 -25.77
C GLY A 277 8.67 14.63 -25.59
N GLY A 278 9.32 15.20 -24.57
CA GLY A 278 9.24 16.65 -24.24
C GLY A 278 8.51 16.92 -22.93
N GLY A 279 8.01 15.86 -22.27
CA GLY A 279 7.37 15.96 -20.96
C GLY A 279 5.93 16.47 -20.99
N VAL A 280 5.42 16.80 -19.83
CA VAL A 280 4.08 17.38 -19.58
C VAL A 280 4.24 18.65 -18.74
N GLU A 281 3.30 19.57 -18.86
CA GLU A 281 3.33 20.83 -18.11
C GLU A 281 3.14 20.60 -16.61
N ASN A 282 2.29 19.64 -16.24
CA ASN A 282 2.01 19.29 -14.86
C ASN A 282 2.17 17.77 -14.64
N PRO A 283 3.17 17.33 -13.89
CA PRO A 283 3.39 15.91 -13.58
C PRO A 283 2.25 15.25 -12.82
N ASP A 284 1.43 15.99 -12.08
CA ASP A 284 0.27 15.45 -11.36
C ASP A 284 -0.85 15.05 -12.32
N THR A 285 -0.88 15.64 -13.53
CA THR A 285 -1.82 15.28 -14.61
C THR A 285 -1.24 14.29 -15.62
N LEU A 286 0.04 13.93 -15.47
CA LEU A 286 0.79 13.05 -16.39
C LEU A 286 -0.02 11.85 -16.86
N PHE A 287 -0.66 11.19 -15.93
CA PHE A 287 -1.45 10.00 -16.21
C PHE A 287 -2.65 10.31 -17.14
N TYR A 288 -3.37 11.40 -16.86
CA TYR A 288 -4.51 11.84 -17.67
C TYR A 288 -4.08 12.26 -19.07
N ASP A 289 -2.97 13.00 -19.18
CA ASP A 289 -2.43 13.46 -20.45
C ASP A 289 -2.00 12.29 -21.33
N ILE A 290 -1.41 11.23 -20.74
CA ILE A 290 -1.10 9.98 -21.43
C ILE A 290 -2.38 9.34 -21.99
N LEU A 291 -3.41 9.21 -21.17
CA LEU A 291 -4.66 8.59 -21.59
C LEU A 291 -5.31 9.36 -22.75
N LYS A 292 -5.38 10.68 -22.61
CA LYS A 292 -6.04 11.54 -23.59
C LYS A 292 -5.30 11.60 -24.93
N ASN A 293 -3.97 11.62 -24.89
CA ASN A 293 -3.15 11.89 -26.06
C ASN A 293 -2.64 10.62 -26.77
N SER A 294 -2.61 9.46 -26.07
CA SER A 294 -2.00 8.25 -26.62
C SER A 294 -2.99 7.12 -26.87
N ALA A 295 -4.05 6.99 -26.06
CA ALA A 295 -4.99 5.89 -26.19
C ALA A 295 -6.09 6.21 -27.22
N PRO A 296 -6.38 5.31 -28.20
CA PRO A 296 -7.50 5.50 -29.09
C PRO A 296 -8.85 5.38 -28.36
N ASP A 297 -9.87 6.08 -28.84
CA ASP A 297 -11.19 6.17 -28.19
C ASP A 297 -11.83 4.83 -27.87
N TRP A 298 -11.62 3.83 -28.71
CA TRP A 298 -12.17 2.48 -28.48
C TRP A 298 -11.49 1.74 -27.33
N PHE A 299 -10.24 2.09 -26.98
CA PHE A 299 -9.48 1.45 -25.91
C PHE A 299 -9.69 2.13 -24.55
N LEU A 300 -10.12 3.40 -24.52
CA LEU A 300 -10.38 4.15 -23.28
C LEU A 300 -11.32 3.44 -22.29
N PRO A 301 -12.43 2.77 -22.70
CA PRO A 301 -13.26 2.03 -21.78
C PRO A 301 -12.53 0.89 -21.05
N PHE A 302 -11.62 0.19 -21.72
CA PHE A 302 -10.84 -0.89 -21.11
C PHE A 302 -9.84 -0.37 -20.08
N ILE A 303 -9.15 0.73 -20.40
CA ILE A 303 -8.25 1.39 -19.45
C ILE A 303 -9.02 1.94 -18.26
N SER A 304 -10.18 2.53 -18.47
CA SER A 304 -11.03 3.02 -17.39
C SER A 304 -11.40 1.90 -16.41
N VAL A 305 -11.80 0.73 -16.93
CA VAL A 305 -12.12 -0.45 -16.10
C VAL A 305 -10.88 -0.96 -15.36
N ALA A 306 -9.72 -1.03 -16.04
CA ALA A 306 -8.47 -1.47 -15.39
C ALA A 306 -8.07 -0.55 -14.22
N LEU A 307 -8.23 0.76 -14.37
CA LEU A 307 -7.96 1.73 -13.31
C LEU A 307 -8.95 1.63 -12.16
N PHE A 308 -10.24 1.49 -12.47
CA PHE A 308 -11.24 1.25 -11.43
C PHE A 308 -10.99 -0.05 -10.68
N ALA A 309 -10.59 -1.11 -11.39
CA ALA A 309 -10.20 -2.37 -10.76
C ALA A 309 -9.00 -2.18 -9.83
N ALA A 310 -7.96 -1.46 -10.28
CA ALA A 310 -6.79 -1.15 -9.47
C ALA A 310 -7.12 -0.29 -8.23
N PHE A 311 -8.04 0.66 -8.41
CA PHE A 311 -8.53 1.49 -7.31
C PHE A 311 -9.27 0.66 -6.26
N MET A 312 -10.29 -0.06 -6.69
CA MET A 312 -11.19 -0.76 -5.78
C MET A 312 -10.44 -1.84 -4.97
N SER A 313 -9.53 -2.60 -5.61
CA SER A 313 -8.80 -3.69 -4.94
C SER A 313 -7.85 -3.22 -3.83
N SER A 314 -7.25 -2.05 -3.98
CA SER A 314 -6.34 -1.52 -2.96
C SER A 314 -7.05 -0.67 -1.92
N LEU A 315 -8.13 0.00 -2.30
CA LEU A 315 -8.91 0.81 -1.38
C LEU A 315 -9.67 -0.05 -0.38
N ASP A 316 -10.35 -1.13 -0.84
CA ASP A 316 -11.05 -2.05 0.06
C ASP A 316 -10.09 -2.74 1.03
N SER A 317 -8.91 -3.14 0.55
CA SER A 317 -7.84 -3.70 1.37
C SER A 317 -7.38 -2.75 2.48
N ALA A 318 -7.10 -1.50 2.12
CA ALA A 318 -6.68 -0.48 3.07
C ALA A 318 -7.80 -0.12 4.05
N LEU A 319 -9.04 0.00 3.57
CA LEU A 319 -10.21 0.26 4.40
C LEU A 319 -10.47 -0.89 5.37
N PHE A 320 -10.40 -2.14 4.91
CA PHE A 320 -10.57 -3.31 5.76
C PHE A 320 -9.45 -3.40 6.80
N ALA A 321 -8.19 -3.14 6.42
CA ALA A 321 -7.07 -3.05 7.34
C ALA A 321 -7.29 -1.98 8.40
N LEU A 322 -7.65 -0.75 8.01
CA LEU A 322 -7.92 0.35 8.93
C LEU A 322 -9.14 0.07 9.81
N GLY A 323 -10.22 -0.49 9.22
CA GLY A 323 -11.40 -0.93 9.96
C GLY A 323 -11.07 -1.97 11.04
N THR A 324 -10.17 -2.91 10.71
CA THR A 324 -9.66 -3.90 11.66
C THR A 324 -8.81 -3.25 12.76
N GLN A 325 -7.93 -2.30 12.42
CA GLN A 325 -7.13 -1.58 13.40
C GLN A 325 -8.01 -0.85 14.42
N ILE A 326 -9.04 -0.14 13.96
CA ILE A 326 -9.93 0.61 14.84
C ILE A 326 -10.97 -0.29 15.50
N GLY A 327 -11.63 -1.16 14.73
CA GLY A 327 -12.75 -1.97 15.20
C GLY A 327 -12.36 -3.10 16.15
N LYS A 328 -11.20 -3.73 15.93
CA LYS A 328 -10.68 -4.81 16.79
C LYS A 328 -9.88 -4.29 17.97
N TYR A 329 -8.96 -3.34 17.73
CA TYR A 329 -8.00 -2.89 18.75
C TYR A 329 -8.39 -1.57 19.40
N GLY A 330 -9.15 -0.72 18.71
CA GLY A 330 -9.37 0.67 19.10
C GLY A 330 -8.10 1.52 18.92
N ILE A 331 -8.17 2.79 19.30
CA ILE A 331 -7.00 3.68 19.28
C ILE A 331 -5.95 3.22 20.32
N TRP A 332 -6.42 2.67 21.45
CA TRP A 332 -5.57 2.14 22.52
C TRP A 332 -5.99 0.72 22.90
N ILE A 333 -5.04 -0.21 22.86
CA ILE A 333 -5.29 -1.65 23.05
C ILE A 333 -5.59 -1.93 24.53
N LYS A 334 -6.81 -2.37 24.83
CA LYS A 334 -7.26 -2.70 26.19
C LYS A 334 -6.67 -4.01 26.70
N LYS A 335 -6.61 -4.19 28.04
CA LYS A 335 -6.05 -5.37 28.70
C LYS A 335 -6.69 -6.70 28.28
N ASN A 336 -7.97 -6.68 27.92
CA ASN A 336 -8.75 -7.87 27.58
C ASN A 336 -8.83 -8.14 26.05
N THR A 337 -8.16 -7.34 25.21
CA THR A 337 -8.16 -7.49 23.74
C THR A 337 -7.24 -8.64 23.28
N ILE A 338 -6.84 -9.55 24.17
CA ILE A 338 -5.88 -10.59 23.87
C ILE A 338 -6.58 -11.74 23.15
N LEU A 339 -6.11 -12.04 21.92
CA LEU A 339 -5.99 -13.37 21.26
C LEU A 339 -7.18 -14.35 21.36
N LYS A 340 -8.32 -13.98 21.94
CA LYS A 340 -9.51 -14.82 21.92
C LYS A 340 -10.43 -14.36 20.79
N ILE A 341 -10.67 -15.25 19.88
CA ILE A 341 -11.74 -15.24 18.89
C ILE A 341 -13.15 -15.18 19.57
N GLU A 342 -13.20 -15.32 20.90
CA GLU A 342 -14.41 -15.20 21.71
C GLU A 342 -14.88 -13.73 21.78
N GLY A 343 -15.97 -13.43 21.11
CA GLY A 343 -16.54 -12.09 20.92
C GLY A 343 -16.53 -11.63 19.46
N GLU A 344 -16.29 -12.52 18.51
CA GLU A 344 -16.16 -12.24 17.07
C GLU A 344 -17.32 -11.41 16.51
N GLU A 345 -18.56 -11.62 16.99
CA GLU A 345 -19.73 -10.88 16.50
C GLU A 345 -19.63 -9.39 16.81
N GLN A 346 -19.26 -9.02 18.02
CA GLN A 346 -19.06 -7.64 18.39
C GLN A 346 -17.88 -7.01 17.66
N THR A 347 -16.82 -7.78 17.42
CA THR A 347 -15.64 -7.34 16.65
C THR A 347 -16.00 -7.05 15.20
N VAL A 348 -16.71 -7.96 14.52
CA VAL A 348 -17.19 -7.75 13.15
C VAL A 348 -18.11 -6.53 13.07
N LYS A 349 -19.05 -6.38 14.03
CA LYS A 349 -19.91 -5.20 14.11
C LYS A 349 -19.12 -3.90 14.26
N ASN A 350 -18.13 -3.89 15.16
CA ASN A 350 -17.27 -2.72 15.38
C ASN A 350 -16.47 -2.37 14.14
N ILE A 351 -15.91 -3.37 13.42
CA ILE A 351 -15.21 -3.15 12.15
C ILE A 351 -16.16 -2.51 11.12
N LYS A 352 -17.37 -3.04 10.93
CA LYS A 352 -18.35 -2.50 9.98
C LYS A 352 -18.78 -1.06 10.33
N ILE A 353 -18.94 -0.74 11.61
CA ILE A 353 -19.23 0.62 12.05
C ILE A 353 -18.01 1.53 11.79
N SER A 354 -16.81 1.06 12.09
CA SER A 354 -15.58 1.83 11.83
C SER A 354 -15.41 2.12 10.34
N LEU A 355 -15.71 1.16 9.45
CA LEU A 355 -15.64 1.35 8.00
C LEU A 355 -16.51 2.53 7.51
N LEU A 356 -17.71 2.72 8.08
CA LEU A 356 -18.56 3.85 7.73
C LEU A 356 -17.89 5.19 8.07
N PHE A 357 -17.43 5.32 9.31
CA PHE A 357 -16.79 6.57 9.77
C PHE A 357 -15.46 6.83 9.04
N ILE A 358 -14.67 5.79 8.80
CA ILE A 358 -13.40 5.88 8.06
C ILE A 358 -13.67 6.35 6.62
N THR A 359 -14.62 5.73 5.93
CA THR A 359 -14.93 6.10 4.53
C THR A 359 -15.34 7.57 4.44
N ILE A 360 -16.23 8.03 5.33
CA ILE A 360 -16.66 9.44 5.34
C ILE A 360 -15.49 10.38 5.66
N SER A 361 -14.71 10.07 6.68
CA SER A 361 -13.62 10.95 7.13
C SER A 361 -12.47 11.03 6.12
N THR A 362 -12.09 9.91 5.50
CA THR A 362 -11.02 9.87 4.48
C THR A 362 -11.47 10.49 3.16
N LEU A 363 -12.74 10.30 2.79
CA LEU A 363 -13.33 10.98 1.63
C LEU A 363 -13.37 12.50 1.84
N THR A 364 -13.76 12.95 3.03
CA THR A 364 -13.75 14.38 3.38
C THR A 364 -12.33 14.93 3.36
N ALA A 365 -11.37 14.21 3.96
CA ALA A 365 -9.96 14.61 3.97
C ALA A 365 -9.39 14.74 2.54
N SER A 366 -9.79 13.86 1.62
CA SER A 366 -9.33 13.90 0.23
C SER A 366 -9.66 15.19 -0.52
N LEU A 367 -10.70 15.90 -0.10
CA LEU A 367 -11.08 17.19 -0.70
C LEU A 367 -10.07 18.32 -0.41
N PHE A 368 -9.30 18.17 0.67
CA PHE A 368 -8.31 19.15 1.11
C PHE A 368 -6.89 18.85 0.62
N PHE A 369 -6.67 17.72 -0.05
CA PHE A 369 -5.36 17.42 -0.64
C PHE A 369 -5.12 18.29 -1.88
N SER A 370 -3.92 18.89 -1.91
CA SER A 370 -3.46 19.75 -3.03
C SER A 370 -2.15 19.27 -3.66
N ASP A 371 -1.28 18.64 -2.85
CA ASP A 371 0.03 18.14 -3.28
C ASP A 371 0.10 16.62 -3.03
N PHE A 372 -0.13 15.89 -4.11
CA PHE A 372 -0.18 14.43 -4.10
C PHE A 372 1.18 13.81 -3.75
N LEU A 373 2.26 14.27 -4.39
CA LEU A 373 3.58 13.66 -4.23
C LEU A 373 4.16 13.85 -2.83
N SER A 374 3.97 15.03 -2.24
CA SER A 374 4.37 15.32 -0.86
C SER A 374 3.73 14.36 0.14
N HIS A 375 2.42 14.14 0.04
CA HIS A 375 1.71 13.22 0.94
C HIS A 375 2.15 11.76 0.75
N VAL A 376 2.51 11.37 -0.47
CA VAL A 376 3.11 10.06 -0.77
C VAL A 376 4.44 9.89 -0.04
N LEU A 377 5.33 10.86 -0.14
CA LEU A 377 6.64 10.81 0.52
C LEU A 377 6.50 10.78 2.06
N GLN A 378 5.57 11.55 2.61
CA GLN A 378 5.25 11.54 4.05
C GLN A 378 4.76 10.17 4.51
N LEU A 379 3.85 9.53 3.76
CA LEU A 379 3.35 8.19 4.05
C LEU A 379 4.48 7.15 4.06
N ILE A 380 5.32 7.16 3.03
CA ILE A 380 6.48 6.27 2.92
C ILE A 380 7.43 6.47 4.10
N SER A 381 7.68 7.72 4.49
CA SER A 381 8.57 8.05 5.60
C SER A 381 8.05 7.53 6.95
N LEU A 382 6.76 7.70 7.25
CA LEU A 382 6.15 7.21 8.50
C LEU A 382 6.14 5.67 8.58
N LEU A 383 5.84 4.99 7.47
CA LEU A 383 5.96 3.53 7.39
C LEU A 383 7.41 3.07 7.58
N THR A 384 8.38 3.81 7.02
CA THR A 384 9.81 3.52 7.19
C THR A 384 10.23 3.59 8.65
N VAL A 385 9.75 4.58 9.42
CA VAL A 385 9.98 4.67 10.87
C VAL A 385 9.48 3.41 11.58
N ASN A 386 8.24 2.99 11.31
CA ASN A 386 7.67 1.78 11.90
C ASN A 386 8.51 0.53 11.57
N ALA A 387 8.90 0.39 10.31
CA ALA A 387 9.69 -0.75 9.84
C ALA A 387 11.07 -0.81 10.50
N VAL A 388 11.76 0.33 10.58
CA VAL A 388 13.07 0.43 11.23
C VAL A 388 12.99 0.03 12.70
N VAL A 389 11.99 0.54 13.44
CA VAL A 389 11.83 0.20 14.86
C VAL A 389 11.51 -1.28 15.07
N VAL A 390 10.63 -1.86 14.23
CA VAL A 390 10.32 -3.31 14.28
C VAL A 390 11.57 -4.12 13.99
N LEU A 391 12.29 -3.78 12.91
CA LEU A 391 13.49 -4.51 12.48
C LEU A 391 14.61 -4.46 13.54
N LEU A 392 14.94 -3.27 14.03
CA LEU A 392 15.95 -3.09 15.09
C LEU A 392 15.51 -3.76 16.40
N GLY A 393 14.22 -3.67 16.74
CA GLY A 393 13.63 -4.34 17.90
C GLY A 393 13.84 -5.84 17.89
N ILE A 394 13.69 -6.48 16.73
CA ILE A 394 13.90 -7.91 16.55
C ILE A 394 15.39 -8.27 16.50
N LEU A 395 16.15 -7.59 15.61
CA LEU A 395 17.56 -7.93 15.38
C LEU A 395 18.45 -7.68 16.60
N LEU A 396 18.26 -6.56 17.28
CA LEU A 396 19.05 -6.16 18.44
C LEU A 396 18.41 -6.59 19.76
N LYS A 397 17.27 -7.30 19.72
CA LYS A 397 16.52 -7.74 20.92
C LYS A 397 16.31 -6.58 21.89
N LEU A 398 15.74 -5.47 21.39
CA LEU A 398 15.49 -4.29 22.20
C LEU A 398 14.46 -4.60 23.29
N SER A 399 14.65 -4.02 24.47
CA SER A 399 13.65 -4.07 25.54
C SER A 399 12.41 -3.26 25.16
N ASN A 400 11.28 -3.54 25.80
CA ASN A 400 10.02 -2.83 25.54
C ASN A 400 10.14 -1.30 25.72
N ARG A 401 10.99 -0.84 26.67
CA ARG A 401 11.28 0.58 26.85
C ARG A 401 12.07 1.17 25.70
N GLU A 402 13.10 0.47 25.22
CA GLU A 402 13.91 0.91 24.08
C GLU A 402 13.07 1.02 22.81
N VAL A 403 12.19 0.04 22.56
CA VAL A 403 11.25 0.07 21.43
C VAL A 403 10.31 1.27 21.53
N LEU A 404 9.72 1.51 22.71
CA LEU A 404 8.81 2.64 22.91
C LEU A 404 9.50 3.98 22.64
N ILE A 405 10.68 4.19 23.22
CA ILE A 405 11.41 5.46 23.07
C ILE A 405 11.84 5.63 21.61
N SER A 406 12.33 4.58 20.96
CA SER A 406 12.73 4.62 19.54
C SER A 406 11.55 5.00 18.64
N LEU A 407 10.37 4.45 18.90
CA LEU A 407 9.17 4.76 18.14
C LEU A 407 8.71 6.21 18.35
N LEU A 408 8.70 6.68 19.60
CA LEU A 408 8.36 8.07 19.92
C LEU A 408 9.35 9.06 19.31
N VAL A 409 10.66 8.79 19.39
CA VAL A 409 11.70 9.60 18.73
C VAL A 409 11.45 9.66 17.22
N GLY A 410 11.21 8.50 16.58
CA GLY A 410 10.93 8.45 15.15
C GLY A 410 9.68 9.23 14.75
N MET A 411 8.59 9.13 15.52
CA MET A 411 7.36 9.88 15.27
C MET A 411 7.56 11.40 15.45
N ILE A 412 8.25 11.82 16.51
CA ILE A 412 8.56 13.25 16.74
C ILE A 412 9.38 13.81 15.58
N LEU A 413 10.43 13.11 15.17
CA LEU A 413 11.27 13.53 14.06
C LEU A 413 10.53 13.51 12.72
N PHE A 414 9.63 12.55 12.52
CA PHE A 414 8.75 12.52 11.35
C PHE A 414 7.85 13.75 11.31
N PHE A 415 7.13 14.06 12.39
CA PHE A 415 6.26 15.23 12.44
C PHE A 415 7.03 16.54 12.28
N PHE A 416 8.20 16.66 12.90
CA PHE A 416 9.08 17.80 12.71
C PHE A 416 9.45 17.96 11.23
N ALA A 417 9.95 16.91 10.59
CA ALA A 417 10.33 16.92 9.19
C ALA A 417 9.15 17.19 8.23
N MET A 418 7.94 16.75 8.62
CA MET A 418 6.71 17.02 7.88
C MET A 418 6.32 18.50 7.99
N PHE A 419 6.32 19.09 9.19
CA PHE A 419 5.95 20.49 9.41
C PHE A 419 6.94 21.48 8.79
N GLU A 420 8.23 21.14 8.76
CA GLU A 420 9.28 21.93 8.11
C GLU A 420 9.36 21.66 6.59
N ASN A 421 8.44 20.89 6.02
CA ASN A 421 8.41 20.49 4.61
C ASN A 421 9.69 19.78 4.09
N ILE A 422 10.53 19.26 4.99
CA ILE A 422 11.79 18.59 4.62
C ILE A 422 11.52 17.36 3.74
N ILE A 423 10.47 16.59 4.05
CA ILE A 423 10.13 15.34 3.33
C ILE A 423 9.56 15.63 1.92
N SER A 424 8.85 16.75 1.75
CA SER A 424 8.21 17.10 0.49
C SER A 424 9.17 17.64 -0.56
N ASP A 425 10.25 18.29 -0.15
CA ASP A 425 11.16 19.01 -1.06
C ASP A 425 12.12 18.06 -1.80
N GLN A 426 12.60 17.01 -1.10
CA GLN A 426 13.64 16.15 -1.62
C GLN A 426 13.31 14.67 -1.35
N PRO A 427 13.08 13.81 -2.37
CA PRO A 427 12.65 12.42 -2.17
C PRO A 427 13.59 11.56 -1.34
N TYR A 428 14.90 11.82 -1.31
CA TYR A 428 15.85 11.09 -0.48
C TYR A 428 15.65 11.32 1.03
N THR A 429 14.99 12.40 1.41
CA THR A 429 14.73 12.75 2.82
C THR A 429 13.72 11.85 3.51
N VAL A 430 12.99 11.00 2.75
CA VAL A 430 12.05 10.02 3.31
C VAL A 430 12.70 9.07 4.31
N LEU A 431 14.02 8.84 4.20
CA LEU A 431 14.77 8.00 5.13
C LEU A 431 15.19 8.73 6.41
N TYR A 432 15.21 10.06 6.46
CA TYR A 432 15.79 10.81 7.58
C TYR A 432 15.22 10.44 8.94
N PRO A 433 13.91 10.37 9.17
CA PRO A 433 13.37 9.95 10.46
C PRO A 433 13.79 8.52 10.85
N GLY A 434 13.79 7.59 9.89
CA GLY A 434 14.26 6.21 10.10
C GLY A 434 15.75 6.10 10.40
N MET A 435 16.59 6.89 9.69
CA MET A 435 18.04 6.96 9.96
C MET A 435 18.32 7.55 11.33
N ALA A 436 17.60 8.58 11.73
CA ALA A 436 17.75 9.20 13.05
C ALA A 436 17.38 8.22 14.17
N VAL A 437 16.33 7.42 14.00
CA VAL A 437 15.99 6.31 14.93
C VAL A 437 17.13 5.30 15.00
N THR A 438 17.67 4.91 13.84
CA THR A 438 18.79 3.97 13.78
C THR A 438 19.99 4.49 14.56
N LEU A 439 20.38 5.73 14.30
CA LEU A 439 21.47 6.40 15.01
C LEU A 439 21.22 6.47 16.53
N TYR A 440 20.00 6.86 16.93
CA TYR A 440 19.60 6.91 18.35
C TYR A 440 19.80 5.55 19.03
N VAL A 441 19.31 4.46 18.42
CA VAL A 441 19.41 3.11 18.97
C VAL A 441 20.88 2.68 19.13
N PHE A 442 21.73 2.96 18.13
CA PHE A 442 23.15 2.62 18.21
C PHE A 442 23.88 3.41 19.29
N ILE A 443 23.63 4.73 19.39
CA ILE A 443 24.20 5.58 20.45
C ILE A 443 23.77 5.05 21.83
N GLN A 444 22.49 4.78 22.03
CA GLN A 444 21.97 4.24 23.28
C GLN A 444 22.67 2.92 23.65
N ARG A 445 22.81 1.99 22.72
CA ARG A 445 23.50 0.71 22.95
C ARG A 445 24.97 0.89 23.27
N PHE A 446 25.63 1.80 22.58
CA PHE A 446 27.02 2.13 22.86
C PHE A 446 27.18 2.71 24.27
N VAL A 447 26.35 3.64 24.69
CA VAL A 447 26.37 4.22 26.04
C VAL A 447 26.15 3.13 27.10
N ILE A 448 25.15 2.26 26.91
CA ILE A 448 24.90 1.15 27.83
C ILE A 448 26.12 0.21 27.91
N TYR A 449 26.76 -0.10 26.79
CA TYR A 449 27.98 -0.91 26.74
C TYR A 449 29.12 -0.28 27.54
N VAL A 450 29.38 1.01 27.34
CA VAL A 450 30.44 1.76 28.05
C VAL A 450 30.17 1.77 29.55
N ILE A 451 28.91 2.08 29.98
CA ILE A 451 28.55 2.09 31.40
C ILE A 451 28.76 0.70 32.05
N LYS A 452 28.43 -0.39 31.34
CA LYS A 452 28.65 -1.76 31.84
C LYS A 452 30.13 -2.14 31.96
N LYS A 453 30.98 -1.55 31.13
CA LYS A 453 32.44 -1.79 31.15
C LYS A 453 33.16 -0.97 32.22
N LEU A 454 32.57 0.14 32.66
CA LEU A 454 33.09 1.02 33.69
C LEU A 454 32.67 0.59 35.12
N LYS A 455 31.66 -0.28 35.24
CA LYS A 455 31.26 -0.96 36.49
C LYS A 455 31.93 -2.30 36.62
#